data_00bcd0db3b3b2778db8499cbf265374c
#
_entry.id   00bcd0db3b3b2778db8499cbf265374c
#
_cell.length_a   1.000
_cell.length_b   1.000
_cell.length_c   1.000
_cell.angle_alpha   90.00
_cell.angle_beta   90.00
_cell.angle_gamma   90.00
#
_symmetry.space_group_name_H-M   'P 1'
#
loop_
_entity.id
_entity.type
_entity.pdbx_description
1 polymer ?
#
loop_
_entity_poly.entity_id
_entity_poly.type
_entity_poly.pdbx_seq_one_letter_code
_entity_poly.pdbx_strand_id
1 'polypeptide(L)'
;IMAKWCLAHHKESFLYERFDEITEIMKAYDIAYSLGDGLRPGSIADANDEAQFAELYTLGELTKRAWEQDVQVMIEGPGHVPMHKIKENMDKQLEACGEAPFYTLGPLTTDIAPGYDHITSGIGAAMIGWYGTAMLCYVTPKEHLGLPDRDDVKVGVVTYKLAAHAADLAKGHPAAKLRDDALSRARFEFRWRDQFNLSLDPETAEQYHDQTLPAEGAKTAHFCSMCGPKFCSMKITQEVREFAAGRAANSLLPGAEGLAGPRPATPGGASSAAKQNAPVETLVAAEEAEAGMAGMSKLYNESGRELYMGAGGREHD
;
A
#
# COMPACT_ATOMS: atom_id res chain seq x y z
N ILE A 1 -5.57 -5.72 -31.46
CA ILE A 1 -6.66 -6.14 -32.35
C ILE A 1 -6.88 -5.09 -33.45
N MET A 2 -7.06 -3.80 -33.12
CA MET A 2 -7.33 -2.75 -34.10
C MET A 2 -6.23 -2.59 -35.14
N ALA A 3 -4.96 -2.59 -34.76
CA ALA A 3 -3.83 -2.54 -35.71
C ALA A 3 -3.89 -3.71 -36.72
N LYS A 4 -4.21 -4.92 -36.27
CA LYS A 4 -4.40 -6.07 -37.17
C LYS A 4 -5.60 -5.88 -38.09
N TRP A 5 -6.68 -5.26 -37.62
CA TRP A 5 -7.84 -4.91 -38.44
C TRP A 5 -7.47 -3.88 -39.51
N CYS A 6 -6.74 -2.81 -39.11
CA CYS A 6 -6.28 -1.79 -40.05
C CYS A 6 -5.41 -2.38 -41.17
N LEU A 7 -4.48 -3.26 -40.81
CA LEU A 7 -3.63 -3.97 -41.79
C LEU A 7 -4.47 -4.86 -42.74
N ALA A 8 -5.43 -5.60 -42.22
CA ALA A 8 -6.26 -6.50 -43.02
C ALA A 8 -7.20 -5.77 -43.99
N HIS A 9 -7.66 -4.58 -43.62
CA HIS A 9 -8.63 -3.80 -44.40
C HIS A 9 -8.01 -2.63 -45.15
N HIS A 10 -6.70 -2.37 -44.94
CA HIS A 10 -5.97 -1.23 -45.51
C HIS A 10 -6.69 0.11 -45.23
N LYS A 11 -7.15 0.28 -43.98
CA LYS A 11 -7.91 1.44 -43.53
C LYS A 11 -7.44 1.84 -42.13
N GLU A 12 -7.62 3.11 -41.83
CA GLU A 12 -7.47 3.61 -40.47
C GLU A 12 -8.53 3.01 -39.53
N SER A 13 -8.24 3.00 -38.24
CA SER A 13 -9.19 2.57 -37.21
C SER A 13 -10.50 3.35 -37.27
N PHE A 14 -11.62 2.65 -37.35
CA PHE A 14 -12.92 3.30 -37.32
C PHE A 14 -13.20 4.01 -35.97
N LEU A 15 -12.53 3.60 -34.90
CA LEU A 15 -12.62 4.30 -33.61
C LEU A 15 -11.97 5.70 -33.68
N TYR A 16 -10.95 5.86 -34.51
CA TYR A 16 -10.34 7.16 -34.77
C TYR A 16 -11.10 7.96 -35.82
N GLU A 17 -11.42 7.34 -36.97
CA GLU A 17 -12.14 8.02 -38.06
C GLU A 17 -13.55 8.49 -37.68
N ARG A 18 -14.23 7.73 -36.82
CA ARG A 18 -15.59 8.01 -36.34
C ARG A 18 -15.65 8.56 -34.92
N PHE A 19 -14.57 9.13 -34.45
CA PHE A 19 -14.47 9.58 -33.05
C PHE A 19 -15.55 10.61 -32.69
N ASP A 20 -15.84 11.54 -33.58
CA ASP A 20 -16.87 12.58 -33.35
C ASP A 20 -18.27 11.99 -33.27
N GLU A 21 -18.60 11.02 -34.16
CA GLU A 21 -19.90 10.32 -34.12
C GLU A 21 -20.05 9.50 -32.83
N ILE A 22 -18.96 8.89 -32.36
CA ILE A 22 -18.94 8.17 -31.08
C ILE A 22 -19.11 9.16 -29.92
N THR A 23 -18.47 10.32 -29.99
CA THR A 23 -18.57 11.39 -28.99
C THR A 23 -20.01 11.93 -28.87
N GLU A 24 -20.73 12.08 -29.99
CA GLU A 24 -22.18 12.43 -29.97
C GLU A 24 -23.00 11.40 -29.20
N ILE A 25 -22.72 10.11 -29.36
CA ILE A 25 -23.39 9.03 -28.62
C ILE A 25 -23.02 9.12 -27.14
N MET A 26 -21.72 9.28 -26.81
CA MET A 26 -21.24 9.39 -25.42
C MET A 26 -21.93 10.57 -24.72
N LYS A 27 -22.02 11.73 -25.38
CA LYS A 27 -22.73 12.91 -24.86
C LYS A 27 -24.19 12.64 -24.60
N ALA A 28 -24.89 11.98 -25.54
CA ALA A 28 -26.31 11.71 -25.43
C ALA A 28 -26.67 10.82 -24.22
N TYR A 29 -25.78 9.99 -23.78
CA TYR A 29 -25.96 9.05 -22.66
C TYR A 29 -25.14 9.42 -21.41
N ASP A 30 -24.48 10.57 -21.37
CA ASP A 30 -23.64 11.03 -20.26
C ASP A 30 -22.55 10.01 -19.90
N ILE A 31 -21.85 9.50 -20.92
CA ILE A 31 -20.79 8.50 -20.78
C ILE A 31 -19.43 9.18 -20.95
N ALA A 32 -18.49 8.92 -20.01
CA ALA A 32 -17.11 9.37 -20.11
C ALA A 32 -16.26 8.40 -20.93
N TYR A 33 -15.27 8.93 -21.63
CA TYR A 33 -14.23 8.10 -22.26
C TYR A 33 -13.21 7.57 -21.27
N SER A 34 -12.79 6.32 -21.47
CA SER A 34 -11.47 5.81 -21.07
C SER A 34 -10.67 5.61 -22.34
N LEU A 35 -9.82 6.56 -22.69
CA LEU A 35 -9.00 6.49 -23.89
C LEU A 35 -7.80 5.58 -23.61
N GLY A 36 -7.78 4.43 -24.27
CA GLY A 36 -6.86 3.35 -23.99
C GLY A 36 -5.46 3.54 -24.58
N ASP A 37 -4.54 2.76 -24.03
CA ASP A 37 -3.10 2.73 -24.31
C ASP A 37 -2.69 1.41 -24.98
N GLY A 38 -3.11 1.20 -26.20
CA GLY A 38 -2.76 -0.01 -26.97
C GLY A 38 -1.26 -0.22 -27.20
N LEU A 39 -0.46 0.84 -27.09
CA LEU A 39 0.99 0.86 -27.22
C LEU A 39 1.72 1.10 -25.89
N ARG A 40 1.06 0.88 -24.75
CA ARG A 40 1.74 0.94 -23.44
C ARG A 40 2.90 -0.05 -23.40
N PRO A 41 4.01 0.26 -22.67
CA PRO A 41 5.14 -0.65 -22.54
C PRO A 41 4.72 -2.00 -21.96
N GLY A 42 5.00 -3.07 -22.67
CA GLY A 42 4.82 -4.45 -22.22
C GLY A 42 6.04 -5.03 -21.51
N SER A 43 7.14 -4.28 -21.52
CA SER A 43 8.38 -4.59 -20.83
C SER A 43 9.16 -3.30 -20.51
N ILE A 44 10.14 -3.40 -19.61
CA ILE A 44 11.03 -2.27 -19.29
C ILE A 44 11.79 -1.75 -20.53
N ALA A 45 12.05 -2.61 -21.52
CA ALA A 45 12.74 -2.25 -22.74
C ALA A 45 11.96 -1.25 -23.61
N ASP A 46 10.63 -1.27 -23.53
CA ASP A 46 9.74 -0.41 -24.33
C ASP A 46 9.40 0.92 -23.61
N ALA A 47 9.85 1.08 -22.37
CA ALA A 47 9.46 2.20 -21.52
C ALA A 47 9.85 3.56 -22.10
N ASN A 48 8.87 4.44 -22.26
CA ASN A 48 9.03 5.79 -22.80
C ASN A 48 9.61 5.81 -24.22
N ASP A 49 9.26 4.82 -25.03
CA ASP A 49 9.66 4.77 -26.43
C ASP A 49 8.82 5.72 -27.31
N GLU A 50 9.22 5.82 -28.57
CA GLU A 50 8.54 6.68 -29.54
C GLU A 50 7.08 6.25 -29.77
N ALA A 51 6.81 4.95 -29.80
CA ALA A 51 5.47 4.42 -30.04
C ALA A 51 4.51 4.75 -28.88
N GLN A 52 4.96 4.59 -27.65
CA GLN A 52 4.18 4.95 -26.45
C GLN A 52 3.82 6.44 -26.46
N PHE A 53 4.79 7.32 -26.71
CA PHE A 53 4.53 8.76 -26.69
C PHE A 53 3.74 9.25 -27.90
N ALA A 54 3.90 8.64 -29.07
CA ALA A 54 3.06 8.95 -30.22
C ALA A 54 1.57 8.66 -29.93
N GLU A 55 1.28 7.52 -29.29
CA GLU A 55 -0.08 7.23 -28.81
C GLU A 55 -0.55 8.26 -27.80
N LEU A 56 0.26 8.61 -26.80
CA LEU A 56 -0.09 9.59 -25.79
C LEU A 56 -0.47 10.95 -26.40
N TYR A 57 0.27 11.41 -27.40
CA TYR A 57 -0.06 12.67 -28.10
C TYR A 57 -1.37 12.57 -28.86
N THR A 58 -1.66 11.43 -29.49
CA THR A 58 -2.95 11.15 -30.15
C THR A 58 -4.11 11.16 -29.12
N LEU A 59 -3.90 10.54 -27.95
CA LEU A 59 -4.89 10.57 -26.86
C LEU A 59 -5.13 11.99 -26.37
N GLY A 60 -4.10 12.84 -26.32
CA GLY A 60 -4.22 14.26 -26.00
C GLY A 60 -5.02 15.04 -27.05
N GLU A 61 -4.86 14.74 -28.34
CA GLU A 61 -5.69 15.31 -29.42
C GLU A 61 -7.17 14.91 -29.25
N LEU A 62 -7.43 13.64 -29.07
CA LEU A 62 -8.80 13.11 -28.92
C LEU A 62 -9.47 13.64 -27.64
N THR A 63 -8.72 13.87 -26.58
CA THR A 63 -9.19 14.49 -25.34
C THR A 63 -9.75 15.89 -25.63
N LYS A 64 -9.04 16.73 -26.36
CA LYS A 64 -9.48 18.07 -26.71
C LYS A 64 -10.76 18.04 -27.54
N ARG A 65 -10.85 17.13 -28.52
CA ARG A 65 -12.05 16.94 -29.35
C ARG A 65 -13.25 16.50 -28.53
N ALA A 66 -13.07 15.61 -27.58
CA ALA A 66 -14.14 15.18 -26.68
C ALA A 66 -14.62 16.33 -25.77
N TRP A 67 -13.71 17.10 -25.22
CA TRP A 67 -14.02 18.26 -24.37
C TRP A 67 -14.75 19.39 -25.12
N GLU A 68 -14.46 19.62 -26.40
CA GLU A 68 -15.21 20.55 -27.23
C GLU A 68 -16.69 20.20 -27.34
N GLN A 69 -17.04 18.94 -27.10
CA GLN A 69 -18.41 18.42 -27.06
C GLN A 69 -18.93 18.19 -25.63
N ASP A 70 -18.26 18.66 -24.59
CA ASP A 70 -18.60 18.47 -23.17
C ASP A 70 -18.59 16.99 -22.72
N VAL A 71 -17.77 16.14 -23.33
CA VAL A 71 -17.61 14.73 -22.94
C VAL A 71 -16.37 14.56 -22.07
N GLN A 72 -16.55 13.96 -20.91
CA GLN A 72 -15.45 13.70 -19.98
C GLN A 72 -14.51 12.61 -20.51
N VAL A 73 -13.23 12.75 -20.20
CA VAL A 73 -12.19 11.83 -20.65
C VAL A 73 -11.31 11.44 -19.47
N MET A 74 -10.93 10.18 -19.43
CA MET A 74 -9.84 9.62 -18.64
C MET A 74 -8.83 9.00 -19.61
N ILE A 75 -7.53 9.20 -19.37
CA ILE A 75 -6.44 8.66 -20.18
C ILE A 75 -5.88 7.43 -19.50
N GLU A 76 -5.75 6.32 -20.23
CA GLU A 76 -5.01 5.16 -19.77
C GLU A 76 -3.52 5.30 -20.05
N GLY A 77 -2.70 4.74 -19.21
CA GLY A 77 -1.24 4.78 -19.37
C GLY A 77 -0.51 3.91 -18.39
N PRO A 78 0.82 4.09 -18.22
CA PRO A 78 1.76 3.11 -18.75
C PRO A 78 1.75 1.78 -17.97
N GLY A 79 2.22 0.72 -18.63
CA GLY A 79 2.44 -0.60 -18.04
C GLY A 79 3.80 -0.72 -17.36
N HIS A 80 4.85 -1.08 -18.12
CA HIS A 80 6.19 -1.29 -17.57
C HIS A 80 7.06 -0.04 -17.72
N VAL A 81 7.38 0.63 -16.58
CA VAL A 81 8.26 1.82 -16.60
C VAL A 81 9.19 1.77 -15.39
N PRO A 82 10.52 1.80 -15.58
CA PRO A 82 11.46 1.81 -14.47
C PRO A 82 11.37 3.12 -13.69
N MET A 83 11.67 3.06 -12.39
CA MET A 83 11.43 4.15 -11.44
C MET A 83 11.90 5.53 -11.92
N HIS A 84 13.10 5.60 -12.52
CA HIS A 84 13.69 6.87 -12.97
C HIS A 84 12.98 7.53 -14.15
N LYS A 85 12.14 6.79 -14.91
CA LYS A 85 11.35 7.30 -16.04
C LYS A 85 9.90 7.62 -15.68
N ILE A 86 9.42 7.26 -14.50
CA ILE A 86 8.01 7.43 -14.11
C ILE A 86 7.60 8.89 -14.10
N LYS A 87 8.46 9.77 -13.54
CA LYS A 87 8.15 11.20 -13.49
C LYS A 87 8.03 11.81 -14.87
N GLU A 88 8.95 11.50 -15.78
CA GLU A 88 8.88 11.95 -17.18
C GLU A 88 7.57 11.53 -17.85
N ASN A 89 7.15 10.30 -17.62
CA ASN A 89 5.90 9.77 -18.17
C ASN A 89 4.69 10.57 -17.67
N MET A 90 4.62 10.86 -16.36
CA MET A 90 3.55 11.67 -15.78
C MET A 90 3.56 13.11 -16.29
N ASP A 91 4.72 13.75 -16.33
CA ASP A 91 4.87 15.14 -16.81
C ASP A 91 4.39 15.28 -18.27
N LYS A 92 4.75 14.33 -19.12
CA LYS A 92 4.31 14.32 -20.54
C LYS A 92 2.81 14.12 -20.69
N GLN A 93 2.20 13.29 -19.86
CA GLN A 93 0.75 13.12 -19.89
C GLN A 93 0.03 14.42 -19.48
N LEU A 94 0.45 15.05 -18.38
CA LEU A 94 -0.13 16.31 -17.94
C LEU A 94 -0.06 17.38 -19.04
N GLU A 95 1.08 17.48 -19.73
CA GLU A 95 1.28 18.45 -20.80
C GLU A 95 0.44 18.10 -22.04
N ALA A 96 0.55 16.88 -22.55
CA ALA A 96 -0.07 16.45 -23.81
C ALA A 96 -1.59 16.38 -23.71
N CYS A 97 -2.11 15.91 -22.57
CA CYS A 97 -3.54 15.64 -22.36
C CYS A 97 -4.25 16.73 -21.56
N GLY A 98 -3.61 17.90 -21.30
CA GLY A 98 -4.23 19.03 -20.62
C GLY A 98 -4.71 18.70 -19.21
N GLU A 99 -3.93 17.91 -18.47
CA GLU A 99 -4.24 17.46 -17.10
C GLU A 99 -5.49 16.56 -17.00
N ALA A 100 -5.93 15.95 -18.09
CA ALA A 100 -6.99 14.94 -18.03
C ALA A 100 -6.63 13.84 -17.02
N PRO A 101 -7.59 13.30 -16.24
CA PRO A 101 -7.32 12.23 -15.27
C PRO A 101 -6.54 11.08 -15.90
N PHE A 102 -5.41 10.72 -15.30
CA PHE A 102 -4.56 9.63 -15.74
C PHE A 102 -4.87 8.36 -14.97
N TYR A 103 -5.13 7.28 -15.68
CA TYR A 103 -5.39 5.95 -15.16
C TYR A 103 -4.25 5.02 -15.54
N THR A 104 -3.50 4.51 -14.58
CA THR A 104 -2.25 3.80 -14.85
C THR A 104 -2.29 2.34 -14.39
N LEU A 105 -1.70 1.44 -15.21
CA LEU A 105 -1.45 0.06 -14.84
C LEU A 105 -0.06 -0.02 -14.18
N GLY A 106 0.00 0.11 -12.90
CA GLY A 106 1.27 0.21 -12.19
C GLY A 106 1.79 1.64 -12.11
N PRO A 107 2.98 1.92 -12.67
CA PRO A 107 3.80 1.08 -13.54
C PRO A 107 4.56 -0.06 -12.85
N LEU A 108 4.78 -1.16 -13.56
CA LEU A 108 5.71 -2.21 -13.15
C LEU A 108 7.15 -1.70 -13.31
N THR A 109 7.89 -1.65 -12.20
CA THR A 109 9.22 -0.99 -12.15
C THR A 109 10.39 -1.87 -12.59
N THR A 110 10.15 -3.16 -12.77
CA THR A 110 11.12 -4.16 -13.23
C THR A 110 10.40 -5.40 -13.75
N ASP A 111 11.06 -6.15 -14.64
CA ASP A 111 10.52 -7.38 -15.25
C ASP A 111 11.04 -8.66 -14.57
N ILE A 112 11.86 -8.53 -13.51
CA ILE A 112 12.58 -9.68 -12.91
C ILE A 112 11.70 -10.59 -12.06
N ALA A 113 10.47 -10.22 -11.78
CA ALA A 113 9.69 -10.82 -10.71
C ALA A 113 8.34 -11.43 -11.18
N PRO A 114 8.30 -12.37 -12.15
CA PRO A 114 7.07 -13.10 -12.46
C PRO A 114 6.47 -13.73 -11.20
N GLY A 115 5.16 -13.60 -11.02
CA GLY A 115 4.46 -14.02 -9.80
C GLY A 115 4.43 -12.96 -8.68
N TYR A 116 5.19 -11.87 -8.84
CA TYR A 116 5.26 -10.75 -7.89
C TYR A 116 4.96 -9.41 -8.55
N ASP A 117 4.32 -9.40 -9.70
CA ASP A 117 4.03 -8.19 -10.46
C ASP A 117 3.15 -7.20 -9.69
N HIS A 118 2.30 -7.67 -8.78
CA HIS A 118 1.56 -6.82 -7.85
C HIS A 118 2.47 -5.99 -6.93
N ILE A 119 3.65 -6.50 -6.56
CA ILE A 119 4.64 -5.78 -5.75
C ILE A 119 5.40 -4.78 -6.61
N THR A 120 5.96 -5.22 -7.75
CA THR A 120 6.75 -4.35 -8.63
C THR A 120 5.91 -3.19 -9.16
N SER A 121 4.66 -3.44 -9.50
CA SER A 121 3.71 -2.43 -9.93
C SER A 121 3.20 -1.55 -8.78
N GLY A 122 3.03 -2.10 -7.58
CA GLY A 122 2.68 -1.33 -6.38
C GLY A 122 3.72 -0.25 -6.05
N ILE A 123 5.01 -0.54 -6.27
CA ILE A 123 6.10 0.44 -6.13
C ILE A 123 5.89 1.60 -7.11
N GLY A 124 5.70 1.31 -8.40
CA GLY A 124 5.48 2.31 -9.42
C GLY A 124 4.17 3.07 -9.24
N ALA A 125 3.11 2.39 -8.81
CA ALA A 125 1.81 2.98 -8.52
C ALA A 125 1.91 4.04 -7.39
N ALA A 126 2.65 3.76 -6.33
CA ALA A 126 2.90 4.74 -5.28
C ALA A 126 3.64 5.96 -5.80
N MET A 127 4.64 5.76 -6.66
CA MET A 127 5.42 6.87 -7.25
C MET A 127 4.58 7.72 -8.20
N ILE A 128 3.90 7.11 -9.17
CA ILE A 128 3.13 7.84 -10.17
C ILE A 128 1.89 8.48 -9.54
N GLY A 129 1.29 7.84 -8.52
CA GLY A 129 0.23 8.40 -7.71
C GLY A 129 0.68 9.65 -6.94
N TRP A 130 1.90 9.65 -6.42
CA TRP A 130 2.50 10.84 -5.80
C TRP A 130 2.71 11.97 -6.82
N TYR A 131 3.10 11.63 -8.06
CA TYR A 131 3.34 12.63 -9.11
C TYR A 131 2.07 13.17 -9.76
N GLY A 132 0.90 12.55 -9.58
CA GLY A 132 -0.35 13.13 -10.07
C GLY A 132 -1.37 12.21 -10.68
N THR A 133 -1.08 10.92 -10.86
CA THR A 133 -2.08 9.95 -11.36
C THR A 133 -3.36 10.01 -10.55
N ALA A 134 -4.49 10.03 -11.24
CA ALA A 134 -5.81 10.13 -10.63
C ALA A 134 -6.40 8.78 -10.22
N MET A 135 -6.09 7.71 -10.97
CA MET A 135 -6.62 6.38 -10.74
C MET A 135 -5.55 5.31 -11.01
N LEU A 136 -5.54 4.27 -10.18
CA LEU A 136 -4.61 3.16 -10.27
C LEU A 136 -5.35 1.86 -10.60
N CYS A 137 -4.94 1.18 -11.66
CA CYS A 137 -5.39 -0.18 -11.97
C CYS A 137 -4.60 -1.20 -11.16
N TYR A 138 -5.29 -2.08 -10.41
CA TYR A 138 -4.60 -3.10 -9.65
C TYR A 138 -4.01 -4.21 -10.56
N VAL A 139 -2.93 -4.79 -10.09
CA VAL A 139 -2.26 -5.93 -10.70
C VAL A 139 -2.26 -7.08 -9.71
N THR A 140 -2.50 -8.30 -10.18
CA THR A 140 -2.49 -9.50 -9.34
C THR A 140 -1.15 -10.22 -9.39
N PRO A 141 -0.88 -11.16 -8.45
CA PRO A 141 0.31 -12.02 -8.53
C PRO A 141 0.40 -12.83 -9.82
N LYS A 142 -0.74 -13.09 -10.48
CA LYS A 142 -0.82 -13.89 -11.71
C LYS A 142 -0.73 -13.08 -13.00
N GLU A 143 -0.44 -11.79 -12.92
CA GLU A 143 -0.24 -10.96 -14.11
C GLU A 143 0.79 -11.61 -15.03
N HIS A 144 0.53 -11.62 -16.34
CA HIS A 144 1.32 -12.29 -17.38
C HIS A 144 1.44 -13.82 -17.28
N LEU A 145 0.89 -14.47 -16.25
CA LEU A 145 1.05 -15.91 -16.01
C LEU A 145 -0.24 -16.70 -16.14
N GLY A 146 -1.38 -16.15 -15.69
CA GLY A 146 -2.62 -16.89 -15.69
C GLY A 146 -3.81 -16.08 -15.20
N LEU A 147 -4.98 -16.73 -15.14
CA LEU A 147 -6.20 -16.10 -14.63
C LEU A 147 -6.18 -16.02 -13.11
N PRO A 148 -6.41 -14.83 -12.53
CA PRO A 148 -6.47 -14.67 -11.09
C PRO A 148 -7.74 -15.31 -10.49
N ASP A 149 -7.62 -15.86 -9.31
CA ASP A 149 -8.73 -16.23 -8.45
C ASP A 149 -9.11 -15.07 -7.49
N ARG A 150 -10.10 -15.33 -6.62
CA ARG A 150 -10.58 -14.31 -5.67
C ARG A 150 -9.48 -13.81 -4.72
N ASP A 151 -8.59 -14.70 -4.28
CA ASP A 151 -7.58 -14.37 -3.30
C ASP A 151 -6.43 -13.59 -3.97
N ASP A 152 -6.08 -13.92 -5.20
CA ASP A 152 -5.17 -13.12 -6.03
C ASP A 152 -5.70 -11.69 -6.24
N VAL A 153 -7.01 -11.55 -6.51
CA VAL A 153 -7.66 -10.25 -6.65
C VAL A 153 -7.61 -9.48 -5.33
N LYS A 154 -7.89 -10.12 -4.19
CA LYS A 154 -7.77 -9.51 -2.87
C LYS A 154 -6.36 -8.97 -2.64
N VAL A 155 -5.33 -9.78 -2.91
CA VAL A 155 -3.91 -9.37 -2.77
C VAL A 155 -3.59 -8.17 -3.66
N GLY A 156 -3.99 -8.20 -4.92
CA GLY A 156 -3.79 -7.10 -5.86
C GLY A 156 -4.46 -5.80 -5.39
N VAL A 157 -5.73 -5.86 -5.00
CA VAL A 157 -6.48 -4.69 -4.52
C VAL A 157 -5.89 -4.10 -3.24
N VAL A 158 -5.50 -4.95 -2.27
CA VAL A 158 -4.86 -4.49 -1.03
C VAL A 158 -3.53 -3.80 -1.34
N THR A 159 -2.71 -4.39 -2.22
CA THR A 159 -1.43 -3.79 -2.65
C THR A 159 -1.64 -2.39 -3.23
N TYR A 160 -2.64 -2.23 -4.08
CA TYR A 160 -2.91 -0.94 -4.72
C TYR A 160 -3.56 0.09 -3.80
N LYS A 161 -4.36 -0.35 -2.84
CA LYS A 161 -4.82 0.54 -1.76
C LYS A 161 -3.66 1.02 -0.87
N LEU A 162 -2.65 0.17 -0.62
CA LEU A 162 -1.42 0.56 0.06
C LEU A 162 -0.63 1.58 -0.75
N ALA A 163 -0.46 1.35 -2.05
CA ALA A 163 0.24 2.27 -2.95
C ALA A 163 -0.44 3.65 -3.02
N ALA A 164 -1.76 3.67 -3.18
CA ALA A 164 -2.56 4.90 -3.19
C ALA A 164 -2.48 5.65 -1.86
N HIS A 165 -2.58 4.94 -0.73
CA HIS A 165 -2.46 5.53 0.60
C HIS A 165 -1.07 6.14 0.84
N ALA A 166 -0.01 5.45 0.42
CA ALA A 166 1.36 5.97 0.50
C ALA A 166 1.55 7.24 -0.34
N ALA A 167 0.96 7.27 -1.55
CA ALA A 167 0.95 8.46 -2.40
C ALA A 167 0.19 9.63 -1.76
N ASP A 168 -0.97 9.36 -1.13
CA ASP A 168 -1.76 10.38 -0.44
C ASP A 168 -1.05 10.95 0.77
N LEU A 169 -0.32 10.12 1.53
CA LEU A 169 0.56 10.59 2.60
C LEU A 169 1.65 11.51 2.05
N ALA A 170 2.32 11.11 0.97
CA ALA A 170 3.37 11.91 0.34
C ALA A 170 2.86 13.27 -0.20
N LYS A 171 1.61 13.31 -0.69
CA LYS A 171 0.91 14.55 -1.10
C LYS A 171 0.43 15.39 0.09
N GLY A 172 0.49 14.89 1.30
CA GLY A 172 0.00 15.56 2.50
C GLY A 172 -1.53 15.54 2.65
N HIS A 173 -2.21 14.55 2.08
CA HIS A 173 -3.67 14.43 2.18
C HIS A 173 -4.10 14.20 3.65
N PRO A 174 -4.95 15.07 4.23
CA PRO A 174 -5.21 15.07 5.67
C PRO A 174 -5.89 13.78 6.14
N ALA A 175 -6.77 13.17 5.35
CA ALA A 175 -7.46 11.94 5.73
C ALA A 175 -6.49 10.74 5.83
N ALA A 176 -5.49 10.65 4.93
CA ALA A 176 -4.46 9.62 4.98
C ALA A 176 -3.64 9.74 6.25
N LYS A 177 -3.18 10.95 6.56
CA LYS A 177 -2.41 11.22 7.77
C LYS A 177 -3.17 10.91 9.06
N LEU A 178 -4.45 11.26 9.14
CA LEU A 178 -5.29 10.98 10.32
C LEU A 178 -5.40 9.48 10.60
N ARG A 179 -5.56 8.66 9.57
CA ARG A 179 -5.64 7.20 9.68
C ARG A 179 -4.33 6.62 10.18
N ASP A 180 -3.19 7.04 9.62
CA ASP A 180 -1.86 6.59 10.03
C ASP A 180 -1.53 7.01 11.45
N ASP A 181 -1.85 8.24 11.86
CA ASP A 181 -1.65 8.72 13.22
C ASP A 181 -2.48 7.88 14.22
N ALA A 182 -3.73 7.54 13.86
CA ALA A 182 -4.59 6.69 14.70
C ALA A 182 -4.02 5.28 14.85
N LEU A 183 -3.58 4.67 13.74
CA LEU A 183 -2.97 3.34 13.75
C LEU A 183 -1.64 3.35 14.50
N SER A 184 -0.82 4.38 14.33
CA SER A 184 0.45 4.54 15.05
C SER A 184 0.25 4.60 16.57
N ARG A 185 -0.79 5.30 17.04
CA ARG A 185 -1.15 5.31 18.49
C ARG A 185 -1.60 3.93 18.94
N ALA A 186 -2.48 3.27 18.18
CA ALA A 186 -2.95 1.93 18.49
C ALA A 186 -1.78 0.94 18.60
N ARG A 187 -0.79 1.03 17.68
CA ARG A 187 0.43 0.21 17.73
C ARG A 187 1.28 0.48 18.95
N PHE A 188 1.51 1.75 19.27
CA PHE A 188 2.30 2.14 20.43
C PHE A 188 1.69 1.69 21.75
N GLU A 189 0.34 1.72 21.85
CA GLU A 189 -0.44 1.36 23.03
C GLU A 189 -0.81 -0.13 23.08
N PHE A 190 -0.35 -0.94 22.11
CA PHE A 190 -0.69 -2.37 21.97
C PHE A 190 -2.19 -2.64 21.92
N ARG A 191 -2.97 -1.73 21.36
CA ARG A 191 -4.41 -1.91 21.12
C ARG A 191 -4.62 -2.70 19.83
N TRP A 192 -4.44 -4.02 19.89
CA TRP A 192 -4.41 -4.91 18.74
C TRP A 192 -5.67 -4.84 17.89
N ARG A 193 -6.85 -4.89 18.51
CA ARG A 193 -8.12 -4.81 17.77
C ARG A 193 -8.27 -3.50 16.99
N ASP A 194 -7.83 -2.39 17.57
CA ASP A 194 -7.84 -1.09 16.87
C ASP A 194 -6.83 -1.09 15.72
N GLN A 195 -5.67 -1.73 15.88
CA GLN A 195 -4.72 -1.89 14.78
C GLN A 195 -5.33 -2.66 13.62
N PHE A 196 -6.02 -3.78 13.90
CA PHE A 196 -6.67 -4.58 12.86
C PHE A 196 -7.77 -3.78 12.18
N ASN A 197 -8.68 -3.17 12.94
CA ASN A 197 -9.80 -2.39 12.40
C ASN A 197 -9.37 -1.17 11.58
N LEU A 198 -8.23 -0.55 11.90
CA LEU A 198 -7.66 0.56 11.15
C LEU A 198 -6.84 0.10 9.93
N SER A 199 -6.47 -1.16 9.86
CA SER A 199 -5.68 -1.71 8.74
C SER A 199 -6.49 -1.81 7.45
N LEU A 200 -5.82 -1.98 6.32
CA LEU A 200 -6.48 -2.20 5.03
C LEU A 200 -6.98 -3.63 4.85
N ASP A 201 -6.39 -4.58 5.57
CA ASP A 201 -6.79 -5.99 5.60
C ASP A 201 -6.82 -6.49 7.05
N PRO A 202 -7.93 -6.21 7.78
CA PRO A 202 -8.08 -6.59 9.18
C PRO A 202 -7.97 -8.09 9.42
N GLU A 203 -8.59 -8.89 8.53
CA GLU A 203 -8.63 -10.36 8.64
C GLU A 203 -7.22 -10.96 8.60
N THR A 204 -6.42 -10.56 7.61
CA THR A 204 -5.04 -11.05 7.48
C THR A 204 -4.18 -10.58 8.65
N ALA A 205 -4.37 -9.33 9.12
CA ALA A 205 -3.62 -8.79 10.25
C ALA A 205 -3.93 -9.56 11.55
N GLU A 206 -5.19 -9.82 11.84
CA GLU A 206 -5.63 -10.61 12.99
C GLU A 206 -5.14 -12.06 12.91
N GLN A 207 -5.31 -12.70 11.76
CA GLN A 207 -4.85 -14.07 11.52
C GLN A 207 -3.36 -14.23 11.79
N TYR A 208 -2.52 -13.36 11.26
CA TYR A 208 -1.07 -13.43 11.45
C TYR A 208 -0.65 -13.15 12.89
N HIS A 209 -1.33 -12.22 13.56
CA HIS A 209 -1.07 -11.95 14.97
C HIS A 209 -1.41 -13.14 15.85
N ASP A 210 -2.59 -13.75 15.63
CA ASP A 210 -3.12 -14.82 16.46
C ASP A 210 -2.52 -16.20 16.16
N GLN A 211 -1.90 -16.37 15.00
CA GLN A 211 -1.36 -17.64 14.54
C GLN A 211 -0.40 -18.31 15.55
N THR A 212 0.38 -17.51 16.26
CA THR A 212 1.39 -17.97 17.23
C THR A 212 1.04 -17.63 18.68
N LEU A 213 -0.17 -17.10 18.95
CA LEU A 213 -0.68 -16.73 20.25
C LEU A 213 -2.01 -17.46 20.51
N PRO A 214 -1.99 -18.77 20.76
CA PRO A 214 -3.20 -19.59 20.81
C PRO A 214 -4.09 -19.29 22.02
N ALA A 215 -3.55 -18.74 23.13
CA ALA A 215 -4.32 -18.40 24.31
C ALA A 215 -4.99 -17.02 24.18
N GLU A 216 -6.27 -16.91 24.52
CA GLU A 216 -7.04 -15.67 24.40
C GLU A 216 -6.40 -14.50 25.17
N GLY A 217 -5.88 -14.73 26.37
CA GLY A 217 -5.18 -13.72 27.15
C GLY A 217 -3.90 -13.19 26.49
N ALA A 218 -3.21 -14.03 25.71
CA ALA A 218 -2.01 -13.65 24.98
C ALA A 218 -2.28 -12.70 23.80
N LYS A 219 -3.48 -12.76 23.23
CA LYS A 219 -3.90 -11.91 22.09
C LYS A 219 -4.02 -10.42 22.44
N THR A 220 -4.09 -10.08 23.71
CA THR A 220 -4.13 -8.69 24.21
C THR A 220 -2.83 -8.25 24.86
N ALA A 221 -1.79 -9.08 24.82
CA ALA A 221 -0.50 -8.80 25.46
C ALA A 221 0.21 -7.58 24.84
N HIS A 222 1.00 -6.88 25.65
CA HIS A 222 1.78 -5.70 25.21
C HIS A 222 3.09 -6.11 24.51
N PHE A 223 3.02 -7.10 23.65
CA PHE A 223 4.08 -7.56 22.75
C PHE A 223 3.46 -8.50 21.71
N CYS A 224 4.17 -8.79 20.62
CA CYS A 224 3.80 -9.84 19.67
C CYS A 224 4.82 -10.98 19.73
N SER A 225 4.48 -12.11 19.12
CA SER A 225 5.36 -13.29 19.08
C SER A 225 6.70 -13.04 18.39
N MET A 226 6.81 -12.03 17.51
CA MET A 226 8.08 -11.70 16.81
C MET A 226 9.21 -11.37 17.79
N CYS A 227 8.94 -10.47 18.77
CA CYS A 227 9.96 -10.02 19.74
C CYS A 227 9.79 -10.65 21.11
N GLY A 228 8.60 -11.15 21.44
CA GLY A 228 8.25 -11.61 22.77
C GLY A 228 8.27 -10.51 23.82
N PRO A 229 8.01 -10.88 25.12
CA PRO A 229 7.84 -9.92 26.19
C PRO A 229 9.12 -9.17 26.59
N LYS A 230 10.30 -9.72 26.30
CA LYS A 230 11.60 -9.20 26.78
C LYS A 230 12.31 -8.30 25.77
N PHE A 231 12.00 -8.44 24.48
CA PHE A 231 12.74 -7.78 23.39
C PHE A 231 11.90 -6.86 22.53
N CYS A 232 10.65 -6.58 22.91
CA CYS A 232 9.79 -5.66 22.18
C CYS A 232 10.30 -4.22 22.34
N SER A 233 10.77 -3.62 21.25
CA SER A 233 11.34 -2.25 21.26
C SER A 233 10.29 -1.20 21.69
N MET A 234 9.02 -1.36 21.34
CA MET A 234 7.96 -0.44 21.77
C MET A 234 7.70 -0.54 23.28
N LYS A 235 7.67 -1.75 23.86
CA LYS A 235 7.54 -1.96 25.31
C LYS A 235 8.73 -1.35 26.04
N ILE A 236 9.94 -1.64 25.60
CA ILE A 236 11.18 -1.07 26.17
C ILE A 236 11.14 0.47 26.09
N THR A 237 10.68 1.03 24.97
CA THR A 237 10.54 2.49 24.82
C THR A 237 9.55 3.07 25.83
N GLN A 238 8.43 2.40 26.10
CA GLN A 238 7.48 2.82 27.15
C GLN A 238 8.14 2.80 28.52
N GLU A 239 8.80 1.72 28.89
CA GLU A 239 9.52 1.57 30.16
C GLU A 239 10.61 2.65 30.34
N VAL A 240 11.38 2.95 29.29
CA VAL A 240 12.37 4.05 29.32
C VAL A 240 11.70 5.41 29.52
N ARG A 241 10.58 5.66 28.84
CA ARG A 241 9.84 6.92 29.01
C ARG A 241 9.26 7.07 30.43
N GLU A 242 8.70 6.01 31.00
CA GLU A 242 8.21 5.99 32.36
C GLU A 242 9.33 6.23 33.37
N PHE A 243 10.46 5.57 33.19
CA PHE A 243 11.65 5.79 34.01
C PHE A 243 12.15 7.24 33.92
N ALA A 244 12.23 7.82 32.75
CA ALA A 244 12.64 9.20 32.55
C ALA A 244 11.66 10.19 33.19
N ALA A 245 10.35 9.95 33.09
CA ALA A 245 9.33 10.75 33.74
C ALA A 245 9.40 10.67 35.26
N GLY A 246 9.61 9.46 35.81
CA GLY A 246 9.84 9.26 37.23
C GLY A 246 11.07 9.99 37.78
N ARG A 247 12.18 10.00 37.02
CA ARG A 247 13.37 10.78 37.37
C ARG A 247 13.14 12.28 37.30
N ALA A 248 12.42 12.76 36.30
CA ALA A 248 12.03 14.18 36.19
C ALA A 248 11.15 14.62 37.37
N ALA A 249 10.21 13.78 37.81
CA ALA A 249 9.38 14.04 38.99
C ALA A 249 10.20 14.08 40.28
N ASN A 250 11.19 13.18 40.43
CA ASN A 250 12.07 13.15 41.59
C ASN A 250 13.13 14.29 41.57
N SER A 251 13.48 14.84 40.42
CA SER A 251 14.40 15.98 40.30
C SER A 251 13.76 17.31 40.64
N LEU A 252 12.43 17.35 40.78
CA LEU A 252 11.67 18.53 41.25
C LEU A 252 11.58 18.61 42.78
N LEU A 253 12.19 17.65 43.49
CA LEU A 253 12.37 17.76 44.95
C LEU A 253 13.52 18.75 45.26
N PRO A 254 13.38 19.62 46.28
CA PRO A 254 14.38 20.63 46.60
C PRO A 254 15.74 19.97 46.95
N GLY A 255 16.73 20.17 46.10
CA GLY A 255 18.11 19.71 46.32
C GLY A 255 18.86 19.11 45.11
N ALA A 256 18.29 19.01 43.96
CA ALA A 256 18.93 18.48 42.74
C ALA A 256 19.19 19.59 41.71
N GLU A 257 20.00 20.59 42.05
CA GLU A 257 20.52 21.55 41.08
C GLU A 257 21.77 20.94 40.41
N GLY A 258 21.66 20.72 39.10
CA GLY A 258 22.81 20.46 38.23
C GLY A 258 22.72 19.21 37.39
N LEU A 259 22.15 19.34 36.21
CA LEU A 259 22.46 18.66 34.95
C LEU A 259 21.22 18.73 34.02
N ALA A 260 20.85 19.94 33.60
CA ALA A 260 19.83 20.14 32.56
C ALA A 260 20.52 20.55 31.26
N GLY A 261 20.69 19.61 30.35
CA GLY A 261 20.92 19.88 28.94
C GLY A 261 19.62 20.32 28.25
N PRO A 262 19.68 21.05 27.12
CA PRO A 262 18.52 21.63 26.49
C PRO A 262 17.53 20.58 25.99
N ARG A 263 16.23 20.76 26.33
CA ARG A 263 15.11 19.94 25.89
C ARG A 263 14.81 20.14 24.40
N PRO A 264 14.62 19.08 23.62
CA PRO A 264 13.93 19.23 22.35
C PRO A 264 12.43 19.54 22.58
N ALA A 265 11.88 20.46 21.79
CA ALA A 265 10.50 20.92 21.87
C ALA A 265 9.53 19.77 21.58
N THR A 266 8.58 19.54 22.48
CA THR A 266 7.44 18.63 22.31
C THR A 266 6.27 19.36 21.64
N PRO A 267 5.62 18.77 20.63
CA PRO A 267 4.28 19.22 20.20
C PRO A 267 3.22 18.74 21.21
N GLY A 268 2.47 19.68 21.71
CA GLY A 268 1.12 19.66 22.26
C GLY A 268 0.60 18.45 23.02
N GLY A 269 0.38 18.72 24.28
CA GLY A 269 -0.31 18.12 25.35
C GLY A 269 -1.40 17.07 25.12
N ALA A 270 -1.39 16.09 26.02
CA ALA A 270 -2.61 15.48 26.55
C ALA A 270 -2.35 14.99 27.97
N SER A 271 -3.24 15.41 28.79
CA SER A 271 -3.72 15.08 30.12
C SER A 271 -3.19 13.81 30.79
N SER A 272 -2.83 13.99 32.04
CA SER A 272 -2.65 12.97 33.06
C SER A 272 -3.76 11.94 33.08
N ALA A 273 -3.39 10.67 32.93
CA ALA A 273 -4.22 9.55 33.38
C ALA A 273 -3.42 8.67 34.34
N ALA A 274 -4.00 8.50 35.45
CA ALA A 274 -3.80 7.62 36.57
C ALA A 274 -2.78 6.48 36.43
N LYS A 275 -1.96 6.33 37.47
CA LYS A 275 -1.33 5.08 37.86
C LYS A 275 -2.40 3.97 37.93
N GLN A 276 -2.42 3.12 36.95
CA GLN A 276 -3.01 1.80 37.09
C GLN A 276 -1.86 0.81 37.15
N ASN A 277 -1.76 0.11 38.27
CA ASN A 277 -0.97 -1.12 38.35
C ASN A 277 -1.39 -1.99 37.17
N ALA A 278 -0.44 -2.54 36.45
CA ALA A 278 -0.75 -3.49 35.39
C ALA A 278 -1.72 -4.53 35.94
N PRO A 279 -2.86 -4.77 35.29
CA PRO A 279 -3.83 -5.74 35.81
C PRO A 279 -3.15 -7.11 35.93
N VAL A 280 -3.56 -7.90 36.92
CA VAL A 280 -3.10 -9.30 37.09
C VAL A 280 -3.26 -10.09 35.77
N GLU A 281 -4.27 -9.74 34.96
CA GLU A 281 -4.50 -10.25 33.61
C GLU A 281 -3.33 -10.05 32.65
N THR A 282 -2.55 -8.97 32.76
CA THR A 282 -1.39 -8.71 31.88
C THR A 282 -0.22 -9.64 32.21
N LEU A 283 -0.05 -10.00 33.48
CA LEU A 283 0.98 -10.94 33.90
C LEU A 283 0.64 -12.38 33.49
N VAL A 284 -0.63 -12.78 33.67
CA VAL A 284 -1.12 -14.09 33.21
C VAL A 284 -0.98 -14.21 31.69
N ALA A 285 -1.37 -13.18 30.94
CA ALA A 285 -1.22 -13.17 29.47
C ALA A 285 0.24 -13.28 29.01
N ALA A 286 1.19 -12.68 29.75
CA ALA A 286 2.61 -12.79 29.46
C ALA A 286 3.16 -14.21 29.70
N GLU A 287 2.75 -14.85 30.76
CA GLU A 287 3.13 -16.23 31.08
C GLU A 287 2.55 -17.23 30.07
N GLU A 288 1.29 -17.05 29.67
CA GLU A 288 0.63 -17.86 28.66
C GLU A 288 1.29 -17.70 27.27
N ALA A 289 1.69 -16.50 26.91
CA ALA A 289 2.41 -16.22 25.66
C ALA A 289 3.82 -16.83 25.69
N GLU A 290 4.53 -16.76 26.82
CA GLU A 290 5.85 -17.43 26.97
C GLU A 290 5.69 -18.95 26.84
N ALA A 291 4.66 -19.54 27.43
CA ALA A 291 4.36 -20.97 27.31
C ALA A 291 4.00 -21.34 25.87
N GLY A 292 3.22 -20.50 25.17
CA GLY A 292 2.90 -20.69 23.75
C GLY A 292 4.14 -20.63 22.86
N MET A 293 5.04 -19.67 23.08
CA MET A 293 6.31 -19.59 22.34
C MET A 293 7.25 -20.74 22.65
N ALA A 294 7.31 -21.20 23.89
CA ALA A 294 8.09 -22.38 24.27
C ALA A 294 7.54 -23.66 23.56
N GLY A 295 6.23 -23.78 23.49
CA GLY A 295 5.55 -24.86 22.77
C GLY A 295 5.87 -24.84 21.26
N MET A 296 5.81 -23.68 20.62
CA MET A 296 6.15 -23.52 19.21
C MET A 296 7.63 -23.74 18.92
N SER A 297 8.52 -23.31 19.82
CA SER A 297 9.95 -23.58 19.73
C SER A 297 10.28 -25.07 19.81
N LYS A 298 9.56 -25.81 20.66
CA LYS A 298 9.66 -27.24 20.77
C LYS A 298 9.20 -27.93 19.48
N LEU A 299 8.04 -27.55 18.97
CA LEU A 299 7.49 -28.08 17.72
C LEU A 299 8.43 -27.82 16.54
N TYR A 300 8.99 -26.61 16.44
CA TYR A 300 10.00 -26.26 15.43
C TYR A 300 11.24 -27.16 15.48
N ASN A 301 11.76 -27.42 16.68
CA ASN A 301 12.91 -28.31 16.85
C ASN A 301 12.57 -29.77 16.54
N GLU A 302 11.37 -30.24 16.89
CA GLU A 302 10.87 -31.61 16.63
C GLU A 302 10.55 -31.84 15.14
N SER A 303 10.15 -30.81 14.40
CA SER A 303 9.88 -30.84 12.95
C SER A 303 11.11 -30.67 12.05
N GLY A 304 12.31 -30.80 12.61
CA GLY A 304 13.55 -30.71 11.81
C GLY A 304 13.98 -29.28 11.46
N ARG A 305 13.42 -28.27 12.15
CA ARG A 305 13.68 -26.83 11.93
C ARG A 305 13.11 -26.27 10.63
N GLU A 306 12.05 -26.84 10.13
CA GLU A 306 11.34 -26.27 8.99
C GLU A 306 10.42 -25.13 9.43
N LEU A 307 10.58 -23.97 8.77
CA LEU A 307 9.84 -22.74 9.05
C LEU A 307 8.39 -22.75 8.55
N TYR A 308 8.06 -23.67 7.64
CA TYR A 308 6.74 -23.76 7.04
C TYR A 308 6.19 -25.17 7.20
N MET A 309 5.30 -25.36 8.15
CA MET A 309 4.42 -26.52 8.12
C MET A 309 3.26 -26.16 7.20
N GLY A 310 3.16 -26.82 6.05
CA GLY A 310 2.08 -26.62 5.11
C GLY A 310 0.73 -26.77 5.79
N ALA A 311 -0.17 -25.83 5.57
CA ALA A 311 -1.54 -25.92 6.04
C ALA A 311 -2.20 -27.14 5.38
N GLY A 312 -2.20 -28.30 6.09
CA GLY A 312 -2.84 -29.51 5.63
C GLY A 312 -1.99 -30.78 5.57
N GLY A 313 -0.75 -30.80 6.10
CA GLY A 313 0.02 -32.05 6.29
C GLY A 313 0.31 -32.81 4.99
N ARG A 314 0.58 -32.11 3.88
CA ARG A 314 1.07 -32.72 2.64
C ARG A 314 2.56 -32.46 2.54
N GLU A 315 3.32 -33.57 2.59
CA GLU A 315 4.71 -33.59 2.15
C GLU A 315 4.76 -33.09 0.70
N HIS A 316 5.66 -32.15 0.41
CA HIS A 316 6.02 -31.83 -0.95
C HIS A 316 7.12 -32.81 -1.37
N ASP A 317 6.78 -33.75 -2.28
CA ASP A 317 7.74 -34.46 -3.13
C ASP A 317 8.32 -33.51 -4.20
#